data_fd9b30479d5cde0d19edc159329c1095
#
_entry.id   fd9b30479d5cde0d19edc159329c1095
#
_cell.length_a   1.000
_cell.length_b   1.000
_cell.length_c   1.000
_cell.angle_alpha   90.00
_cell.angle_beta   90.00
_cell.angle_gamma   90.00
#
_symmetry.space_group_name_H-M   'P 1'
#
loop_
_entity.id
_entity.type
_entity.pdbx_description
1 polymer ?
#
loop_
_entity_poly.entity_id
_entity_poly.type
_entity_poly.pdbx_seq_one_letter_code
_entity_poly.pdbx_strand_id
1 'polypeptide(L)'
;MDMERHDFELDDLVERIKENDHRLVALQVPEGLKMQALEMMDSIEEDSEAKVVLAADPCYGACDLVHDKMRMMGVELVAHMGHSAMNIDSGMPTHFIPVTYNGDPEIDPVVPILARHKAIAESRLAEASTPFDLSEDE
;
A
#
# COMPACT_ATOMS: atom_id res chain seq x y z
N MET A 1 11.07 8.91 -13.14
CA MET A 1 10.97 8.89 -11.65
C MET A 1 11.86 7.75 -11.22
N ASP A 2 12.87 8.02 -10.41
CA ASP A 2 13.90 7.03 -10.10
C ASP A 2 13.34 5.89 -9.24
N MET A 3 13.46 4.65 -9.71
CA MET A 3 13.22 3.44 -8.90
C MET A 3 14.09 3.40 -7.63
N GLU A 4 15.17 4.17 -7.60
CA GLU A 4 16.07 4.30 -6.45
C GLU A 4 15.42 4.87 -5.17
N ARG A 5 14.20 5.44 -5.26
CA ARG A 5 13.48 6.00 -4.10
C ARG A 5 12.58 5.02 -3.37
N HIS A 6 12.30 3.86 -3.96
CA HIS A 6 11.45 2.84 -3.36
C HIS A 6 12.16 1.50 -3.42
N ASP A 7 12.11 0.78 -2.32
CA ASP A 7 12.53 -0.59 -2.25
C ASP A 7 11.29 -1.49 -2.34
N PHE A 8 11.29 -2.38 -3.34
CA PHE A 8 10.21 -3.33 -3.58
C PHE A 8 10.72 -4.72 -3.24
N GLU A 9 10.32 -5.22 -2.10
CA GLU A 9 10.69 -6.56 -1.64
C GLU A 9 9.89 -7.62 -2.43
N LEU A 10 10.31 -7.91 -3.67
CA LEU A 10 9.64 -8.86 -4.57
C LEU A 10 10.08 -10.31 -4.36
N ASP A 11 11.19 -10.55 -3.69
CA ASP A 11 11.77 -11.88 -3.53
C ASP A 11 10.82 -12.85 -2.82
N ASP A 12 10.20 -12.42 -1.72
CA ASP A 12 9.21 -13.21 -0.97
C ASP A 12 7.96 -13.54 -1.81
N LEU A 13 7.55 -12.61 -2.67
CA LEU A 13 6.44 -12.84 -3.61
C LEU A 13 6.80 -13.90 -4.64
N VAL A 14 7.99 -13.79 -5.24
CA VAL A 14 8.49 -14.74 -6.25
C VAL A 14 8.63 -16.15 -5.65
N GLU A 15 9.17 -16.25 -4.43
CA GLU A 15 9.27 -17.51 -3.70
C GLU A 15 7.89 -18.12 -3.48
N ARG A 16 6.93 -17.36 -3.00
CA ARG A 16 5.55 -17.81 -2.79
C ARG A 16 4.87 -18.28 -4.09
N ILE A 17 5.11 -17.58 -5.21
CA ILE A 17 4.60 -17.96 -6.53
C ILE A 17 5.14 -19.34 -6.91
N LYS A 18 6.45 -19.56 -6.77
CA LYS A 18 7.12 -20.82 -7.11
C LYS A 18 6.67 -21.97 -6.21
N GLU A 19 6.59 -21.75 -4.90
CA GLU A 19 6.19 -22.78 -3.93
C GLU A 19 4.77 -23.30 -4.17
N ASN A 20 3.87 -22.45 -4.63
CA ASN A 20 2.47 -22.81 -4.86
C ASN A 20 2.14 -23.06 -6.34
N ASP A 21 3.13 -23.01 -7.24
CA ASP A 21 2.98 -23.19 -8.69
C ASP A 21 1.90 -22.27 -9.30
N HIS A 22 1.81 -21.02 -8.80
CA HIS A 22 0.88 -20.04 -9.34
C HIS A 22 1.27 -19.64 -10.77
N ARG A 23 0.31 -19.66 -11.68
CA ARG A 23 0.52 -19.39 -13.11
C ARG A 23 0.00 -18.01 -13.55
N LEU A 24 -0.99 -17.49 -12.84
CA LEU A 24 -1.57 -16.17 -13.13
C LEU A 24 -1.70 -15.38 -11.84
N VAL A 25 -0.97 -14.28 -11.77
CA VAL A 25 -0.87 -13.40 -10.60
C VAL A 25 -1.39 -12.01 -10.98
N ALA A 26 -2.19 -11.40 -10.13
CA ALA A 26 -2.55 -9.99 -10.29
C ALA A 26 -1.66 -9.12 -9.43
N LEU A 27 -1.11 -8.06 -10.01
CA LEU A 27 -0.41 -7.01 -9.30
C LEU A 27 -1.36 -5.83 -9.08
N GLN A 28 -1.58 -5.47 -7.83
CA GLN A 28 -2.33 -4.28 -7.43
C GLN A 28 -1.40 -3.29 -6.73
N VAL A 29 -1.28 -2.09 -7.30
CA VAL A 29 -0.38 -1.06 -6.81
C VAL A 29 -1.14 0.23 -6.49
N PRO A 30 -0.70 1.01 -5.49
CA PRO A 30 -1.23 2.34 -5.26
C PRO A 30 -1.07 3.26 -6.48
N GLU A 31 -1.93 4.26 -6.61
CA GLU A 31 -1.90 5.21 -7.73
C GLU A 31 -0.52 5.83 -7.96
N GLY A 32 0.19 6.18 -6.87
CA GLY A 32 1.52 6.78 -6.93
C GLY A 32 2.62 5.87 -7.47
N LEU A 33 2.38 4.55 -7.56
CA LEU A 33 3.35 3.54 -8.00
C LEU A 33 3.00 2.90 -9.34
N LYS A 34 1.91 3.32 -10.00
CA LYS A 34 1.50 2.72 -11.28
C LYS A 34 2.51 2.86 -12.40
N MET A 35 3.34 3.89 -12.38
CA MET A 35 4.39 4.07 -13.38
C MET A 35 5.50 3.01 -13.29
N GLN A 36 5.75 2.49 -12.09
CA GLN A 36 6.73 1.43 -11.85
C GLN A 36 6.15 0.02 -12.03
N ALA A 37 4.84 -0.09 -12.19
CA ALA A 37 4.17 -1.39 -12.23
C ALA A 37 4.68 -2.31 -13.36
N LEU A 38 5.00 -1.76 -14.54
CA LEU A 38 5.50 -2.55 -15.67
C LEU A 38 6.86 -3.20 -15.35
N GLU A 39 7.77 -2.45 -14.75
CA GLU A 39 9.09 -2.97 -14.36
C GLU A 39 8.97 -4.06 -13.29
N MET A 40 8.03 -3.89 -12.34
CA MET A 40 7.74 -4.92 -11.33
C MET A 40 7.16 -6.19 -11.96
N MET A 41 6.23 -6.04 -12.91
CA MET A 41 5.64 -7.16 -13.64
C MET A 41 6.71 -7.94 -14.39
N ASP A 42 7.58 -7.24 -15.14
CA ASP A 42 8.69 -7.84 -15.89
C ASP A 42 9.62 -8.60 -14.92
N SER A 43 10.00 -8.01 -13.80
CA SER A 43 10.85 -8.66 -12.80
C SER A 43 10.20 -9.93 -12.22
N ILE A 44 8.90 -9.89 -11.88
CA ILE A 44 8.20 -11.07 -11.37
C ILE A 44 8.11 -12.17 -12.42
N GLU A 45 7.84 -11.81 -13.70
CA GLU A 45 7.76 -12.77 -14.80
C GLU A 45 9.13 -13.36 -15.18
N GLU A 46 10.20 -12.59 -15.06
CA GLU A 46 11.57 -13.07 -15.30
C GLU A 46 12.03 -14.07 -14.23
N ASP A 47 11.68 -13.79 -12.98
CA ASP A 47 12.10 -14.61 -11.84
C ASP A 47 11.13 -15.75 -11.49
N SER A 48 9.97 -15.80 -12.14
CA SER A 48 8.98 -16.88 -11.98
C SER A 48 8.46 -17.37 -13.33
N GLU A 49 7.71 -18.45 -13.35
CA GLU A 49 7.01 -18.92 -14.55
C GLU A 49 5.59 -18.37 -14.68
N ALA A 50 5.18 -17.50 -13.76
CA ALA A 50 3.85 -16.91 -13.75
C ALA A 50 3.71 -15.82 -14.80
N LYS A 51 2.47 -15.58 -15.24
CA LYS A 51 2.08 -14.36 -15.93
C LYS A 51 1.49 -13.37 -14.95
N VAL A 52 1.78 -12.09 -15.16
CA VAL A 52 1.32 -11.02 -14.29
C VAL A 52 0.33 -10.12 -15.02
N VAL A 53 -0.79 -9.84 -14.41
CA VAL A 53 -1.78 -8.85 -14.88
C VAL A 53 -1.85 -7.68 -13.92
N LEU A 54 -1.89 -6.46 -14.44
CA LEU A 54 -2.03 -5.27 -13.62
C LEU A 54 -3.52 -5.02 -13.31
N ALA A 55 -3.85 -4.93 -12.03
CA ALA A 55 -5.14 -4.42 -11.61
C ALA A 55 -5.16 -2.89 -11.76
N ALA A 56 -5.80 -2.41 -12.81
CA ALA A 56 -5.83 -1.00 -13.17
C ALA A 56 -6.83 -0.17 -12.33
N ASP A 57 -7.65 -0.82 -11.52
CA ASP A 57 -8.60 -0.15 -10.63
C ASP A 57 -7.87 0.80 -9.65
N PRO A 58 -8.50 1.93 -9.27
CA PRO A 58 -7.96 2.81 -8.24
C PRO A 58 -7.68 2.05 -6.96
N CYS A 59 -6.51 2.27 -6.36
CA CYS A 59 -6.09 1.64 -5.12
C CYS A 59 -5.53 2.69 -4.15
N TYR A 60 -6.27 2.96 -3.09
CA TYR A 60 -5.91 3.94 -2.06
C TYR A 60 -5.75 3.33 -0.67
N GLY A 61 -6.08 2.07 -0.50
CA GLY A 61 -5.98 1.38 0.78
C GLY A 61 -6.07 -0.13 0.67
N ALA A 62 -5.76 -0.82 1.76
CA ALA A 62 -5.82 -2.28 1.85
C ALA A 62 -7.24 -2.86 1.73
N CYS A 63 -8.27 -2.02 1.78
CA CYS A 63 -9.67 -2.41 1.56
C CYS A 63 -10.11 -2.34 0.09
N ASP A 64 -9.29 -1.76 -0.80
CA ASP A 64 -9.60 -1.63 -2.22
C ASP A 64 -9.21 -2.91 -3.00
N LEU A 65 -9.65 -4.06 -2.52
CA LEU A 65 -9.28 -5.34 -3.08
C LEU A 65 -10.13 -5.68 -4.32
N VAL A 66 -9.47 -6.09 -5.39
CA VAL A 66 -10.08 -6.41 -6.70
C VAL A 66 -10.42 -7.90 -6.86
N HIS A 67 -10.59 -8.61 -5.76
CA HIS A 67 -10.64 -10.08 -5.73
C HIS A 67 -11.72 -10.69 -6.65
N ASP A 68 -12.93 -10.13 -6.68
CA ASP A 68 -14.01 -10.71 -7.51
C ASP A 68 -13.69 -10.65 -9.01
N LYS A 69 -13.16 -9.52 -9.48
CA LYS A 69 -12.72 -9.37 -10.88
C LYS A 69 -11.59 -10.33 -11.21
N MET A 70 -10.59 -10.41 -10.33
CA MET A 70 -9.41 -11.25 -10.54
C MET A 70 -9.78 -12.74 -10.52
N ARG A 71 -10.69 -13.15 -9.65
CA ARG A 71 -11.23 -14.53 -9.63
C ARG A 71 -11.92 -14.88 -10.94
N MET A 72 -12.72 -13.99 -11.51
CA MET A 72 -13.38 -14.20 -12.81
C MET A 72 -12.37 -14.34 -13.96
N MET A 73 -11.20 -13.75 -13.85
CA MET A 73 -10.11 -13.87 -14.83
C MET A 73 -9.23 -15.10 -14.62
N GLY A 74 -9.48 -15.90 -13.59
CA GLY A 74 -8.68 -17.08 -13.27
C GLY A 74 -7.36 -16.75 -12.54
N VAL A 75 -7.24 -15.56 -11.95
CA VAL A 75 -6.09 -15.19 -11.12
C VAL A 75 -6.05 -16.06 -9.87
N GLU A 76 -4.88 -16.54 -9.51
CA GLU A 76 -4.64 -17.46 -8.40
C GLU A 76 -4.09 -16.77 -7.16
N LEU A 77 -3.41 -15.64 -7.34
CA LEU A 77 -2.81 -14.84 -6.28
C LEU A 77 -2.92 -13.35 -6.60
N VAL A 78 -3.33 -12.54 -5.63
CA VAL A 78 -3.24 -11.08 -5.72
C VAL A 78 -2.02 -10.61 -4.93
N ALA A 79 -1.09 -9.94 -5.58
CA ALA A 79 0.01 -9.23 -4.96
C ALA A 79 -0.41 -7.77 -4.74
N HIS A 80 -0.67 -7.39 -3.50
CA HIS A 80 -1.12 -6.05 -3.11
C HIS A 80 0.04 -5.26 -2.50
N MET A 81 0.35 -4.13 -3.10
CA MET A 81 1.55 -3.36 -2.78
C MET A 81 1.24 -2.12 -1.93
N GLY A 82 2.17 -1.81 -1.02
CA GLY A 82 2.21 -0.54 -0.29
C GLY A 82 1.28 -0.44 0.92
N HIS A 83 0.55 -1.50 1.26
CA HIS A 83 -0.33 -1.53 2.41
C HIS A 83 -0.09 -2.78 3.26
N SER A 84 -0.42 -2.68 4.54
CA SER A 84 -0.40 -3.83 5.45
C SER A 84 -1.69 -4.63 5.36
N ALA A 85 -1.60 -5.93 5.61
CA ALA A 85 -2.75 -6.80 5.65
C ALA A 85 -3.80 -6.29 6.65
N MET A 86 -5.03 -6.17 6.19
CA MET A 86 -6.19 -6.00 7.05
C MET A 86 -6.86 -7.36 7.26
N ASN A 87 -7.56 -7.51 8.39
CA ASN A 87 -8.23 -8.77 8.73
C ASN A 87 -9.53 -8.92 7.92
N ILE A 88 -9.40 -8.91 6.59
CA ILE A 88 -10.50 -9.06 5.63
C ILE A 88 -10.36 -10.44 5.00
N ASP A 89 -11.34 -11.31 5.24
CA ASP A 89 -11.45 -12.57 4.52
C ASP A 89 -12.03 -12.27 3.12
N SER A 90 -11.14 -12.25 2.14
CA SER A 90 -11.49 -12.00 0.75
C SER A 90 -11.77 -13.27 -0.05
N GLY A 91 -11.52 -14.44 0.56
CA GLY A 91 -11.67 -15.73 -0.11
C GLY A 91 -10.71 -15.93 -1.30
N MET A 92 -9.67 -15.12 -1.43
CA MET A 92 -8.64 -15.21 -2.45
C MET A 92 -7.25 -15.02 -1.83
N PRO A 93 -6.26 -15.86 -2.17
CA PRO A 93 -4.90 -15.69 -1.69
C PRO A 93 -4.38 -14.30 -2.03
N THR A 94 -3.89 -13.58 -1.02
CA THR A 94 -3.31 -12.24 -1.17
C THR A 94 -1.93 -12.22 -0.54
N HIS A 95 -0.97 -11.62 -1.23
CA HIS A 95 0.35 -11.33 -0.73
C HIS A 95 0.53 -9.81 -0.62
N PHE A 96 0.79 -9.32 0.58
CA PHE A 96 1.04 -7.91 0.81
C PHE A 96 2.53 -7.63 0.69
N ILE A 97 2.90 -6.75 -0.24
CA ILE A 97 4.29 -6.36 -0.49
C ILE A 97 4.54 -5.05 0.23
N PRO A 98 5.46 -5.00 1.19
CA PRO A 98 5.86 -3.74 1.81
C PRO A 98 6.57 -2.86 0.79
N VAL A 99 6.41 -1.55 0.93
CA VAL A 99 7.12 -0.55 0.13
C VAL A 99 7.81 0.40 1.09
N THR A 100 9.12 0.51 0.95
CA THR A 100 9.92 1.43 1.73
C THR A 100 10.32 2.62 0.86
N TYR A 101 10.10 3.82 1.37
CA TYR A 101 10.55 5.04 0.74
C TYR A 101 11.96 5.39 1.22
N ASN A 102 12.93 5.35 0.32
CA ASN A 102 14.34 5.61 0.59
C ASN A 102 14.76 7.07 0.34
N GLY A 103 13.79 7.97 0.18
CA GLY A 103 14.04 9.40 -0.01
C GLY A 103 14.47 10.10 1.28
N ASP A 104 15.07 11.28 1.14
CA ASP A 104 15.41 12.13 2.27
C ASP A 104 14.13 12.78 2.84
N PRO A 105 13.71 12.45 4.06
CA PRO A 105 12.51 13.01 4.66
C PRO A 105 12.60 14.53 4.92
N GLU A 106 13.80 15.10 4.98
CA GLU A 106 13.98 16.55 5.13
C GLU A 106 13.63 17.32 3.84
N ILE A 107 13.71 16.63 2.69
CA ILE A 107 13.38 17.20 1.38
C ILE A 107 11.91 16.91 1.02
N ASP A 108 11.26 15.97 1.68
CA ASP A 108 9.86 15.64 1.43
C ASP A 108 8.96 16.81 1.83
N PRO A 109 8.23 17.44 0.89
CA PRO A 109 7.37 18.58 1.18
C PRO A 109 6.20 18.26 2.10
N VAL A 110 5.88 16.98 2.29
CA VAL A 110 4.79 16.52 3.15
C VAL A 110 5.20 16.56 4.62
N VAL A 111 6.45 16.30 4.96
CA VAL A 111 6.94 16.27 6.35
C VAL A 111 6.71 17.59 7.09
N PRO A 112 7.05 18.77 6.53
CA PRO A 112 6.75 20.05 7.18
C PRO A 112 5.26 20.29 7.36
N ILE A 113 4.43 19.85 6.41
CA ILE A 113 2.96 19.97 6.48
C ILE A 113 2.42 19.12 7.64
N LEU A 114 2.85 17.86 7.74
CA LEU A 114 2.45 16.97 8.83
C LEU A 114 2.90 17.50 10.20
N ALA A 115 4.12 17.99 10.32
CA ALA A 115 4.64 18.59 11.55
C ALA A 115 3.80 19.79 11.98
N ARG A 116 3.41 20.66 11.04
CA ARG A 116 2.54 21.81 11.31
C ARG A 116 1.14 21.36 11.76
N HIS A 117 0.54 20.37 11.12
CA HIS A 117 -0.77 19.84 11.53
C HIS A 117 -0.73 19.19 12.90
N LYS A 118 0.34 18.48 13.22
CA LYS A 118 0.54 17.90 14.55
C LYS A 118 0.60 19.00 15.63
N ALA A 119 1.37 20.05 15.40
CA ALA A 119 1.49 21.16 16.34
C ALA A 119 0.14 21.87 16.57
N ILE A 120 -0.67 22.07 15.53
CA ILE A 120 -2.02 22.64 15.62
C ILE A 120 -2.94 21.72 16.44
N ALA A 121 -2.89 20.41 16.22
CA ALA A 121 -3.71 19.45 16.95
C ALA A 121 -3.34 19.41 18.44
N GLU A 122 -2.04 19.44 18.76
CA GLU A 122 -1.55 19.49 20.14
C GLU A 122 -1.98 20.77 20.86
N SER A 123 -1.94 21.92 20.22
CA SER A 123 -2.41 23.20 20.76
C SER A 123 -3.91 23.15 21.07
N ARG A 124 -4.73 22.64 20.13
CA ARG A 124 -6.19 22.54 20.33
C ARG A 124 -6.56 21.56 21.45
N LEU A 125 -5.81 20.47 21.60
CA LEU A 125 -6.01 19.53 22.70
C LEU A 125 -5.68 20.16 24.06
N ALA A 126 -4.62 20.96 24.14
CA ALA A 126 -4.27 21.70 25.34
C ALA A 126 -5.35 22.72 25.74
N GLU A 127 -5.92 23.44 24.78
CA GLU A 127 -7.03 24.36 25.01
C GLU A 127 -8.31 23.65 25.47
N ALA A 128 -8.61 22.48 24.88
CA ALA A 128 -9.78 21.68 25.27
C ALA A 128 -9.65 21.03 26.66
N SER A 129 -8.43 20.92 27.18
CA SER A 129 -8.16 20.35 28.52
C SER A 129 -8.31 21.36 29.64
N THR A 130 -8.60 22.64 29.37
CA THR A 130 -8.94 23.61 30.41
C THR A 130 -10.32 23.27 30.95
N PRO A 131 -10.49 23.13 32.28
CA PRO A 131 -11.80 22.86 32.89
C PRO A 131 -12.79 23.95 32.50
N PHE A 132 -13.94 23.56 32.00
CA PHE A 132 -15.05 24.47 31.80
C PHE A 132 -15.52 24.98 33.17
N ASP A 133 -15.30 26.25 33.42
CA ASP A 133 -15.73 26.88 34.66
C ASP A 133 -17.24 27.15 34.61
N LEU A 134 -18.01 26.35 35.33
CA LEU A 134 -19.47 26.45 35.44
C LEU A 134 -19.91 27.53 36.47
N SER A 135 -19.01 28.39 36.95
CA SER A 135 -19.30 29.32 38.06
C SER A 135 -19.90 30.67 37.65
N GLU A 136 -20.23 30.91 36.39
CA GLU A 136 -20.78 32.20 35.92
C GLU A 136 -22.24 32.11 35.43
N ASP A 137 -23.11 31.40 36.17
CA ASP A 137 -24.57 31.56 36.03
C ASP A 137 -25.26 31.48 37.39
N GLU A 138 -25.18 32.57 38.16
CA GLU A 138 -26.14 32.95 39.21
C GLU A 138 -26.59 34.39 38.99
#